data_9476f308d0fdd0876d90ae2839fe1bc4
#
_entry.id   9476f308d0fdd0876d90ae2839fe1bc4
#
_cell.length_a   1.000
_cell.length_b   1.000
_cell.length_c   1.000
_cell.angle_alpha   90.00
_cell.angle_beta   90.00
_cell.angle_gamma   90.00
#
_symmetry.space_group_name_H-M   'P 1'
#
loop_
_entity.id
_entity.type
_entity.pdbx_description
1 polymer ?
#
loop_
_entity_poly.entity_id
_entity_poly.type
_entity_poly.pdbx_seq_one_letter_code
_entity_poly.pdbx_strand_id
1 'polypeptide(L)'
;LPQIPEDLALAGITELVKLEQEWVPSAKDTSLYIRPFMVGLDAALGVHSSHHCQYIVIVCPVGAYYPEGLDPVKIYVEDQDVRAVKGGTGMAKTGGNYAASLRAGDRAEANGYSQVLWLDGVHRKYIEEVGSMNVMFKIAGKILTPDLNGSVLPGITRRSCIQLLKDWGYEVEERRISAEELFEAAENGTLEEAWGTGTAAVISPIGEMGWEGRHVVVNGGEIGSLTHKLYDTLVGIQWGTEPDPYGWTIQL
;
A
#
# COMPACT_ATOMS: atom_id res chain seq x y z
N LEU A 1 12.73 2.83 -19.32
CA LEU A 1 12.32 4.25 -19.43
C LEU A 1 13.35 5.14 -18.75
N PRO A 2 13.60 6.35 -19.25
CA PRO A 2 14.50 7.32 -18.61
C PRO A 2 13.92 7.81 -17.27
N GLN A 3 14.79 8.34 -16.42
CA GLN A 3 14.37 9.04 -15.21
C GLN A 3 13.85 10.43 -15.57
N ILE A 4 12.69 10.81 -15.04
CA ILE A 4 12.17 12.17 -15.18
C ILE A 4 12.90 13.06 -14.18
N PRO A 5 13.34 14.28 -14.56
CA PRO A 5 13.80 15.28 -13.61
C PRO A 5 12.71 15.59 -12.58
N GLU A 6 13.09 15.62 -11.31
CA GLU A 6 12.15 15.79 -10.20
C GLU A 6 11.41 17.13 -10.24
N ASP A 7 12.13 18.20 -10.58
CA ASP A 7 11.58 19.53 -10.77
C ASP A 7 10.52 19.59 -11.89
N LEU A 8 10.77 18.92 -13.00
CA LEU A 8 9.80 18.82 -14.10
C LEU A 8 8.55 18.02 -13.67
N ALA A 9 8.74 16.90 -12.97
CA ALA A 9 7.64 16.10 -12.50
C ALA A 9 6.75 16.88 -11.51
N LEU A 10 7.37 17.57 -10.56
CA LEU A 10 6.67 18.37 -9.55
C LEU A 10 5.97 19.58 -10.18
N ALA A 11 6.63 20.29 -11.10
CA ALA A 11 6.03 21.43 -11.81
C ALA A 11 4.79 20.99 -12.60
N GLY A 12 4.87 19.86 -13.32
CA GLY A 12 3.72 19.33 -14.08
C GLY A 12 2.52 18.99 -13.21
N ILE A 13 2.75 18.39 -12.05
CA ILE A 13 1.69 18.09 -11.08
C ILE A 13 1.10 19.39 -10.51
N THR A 14 1.95 20.30 -10.04
CA THR A 14 1.54 21.57 -9.42
C THR A 14 0.69 22.43 -10.37
N GLU A 15 1.15 22.61 -11.60
CA GLU A 15 0.41 23.42 -12.59
C GLU A 15 -0.91 22.77 -12.99
N LEU A 16 -0.97 21.44 -13.14
CA LEU A 16 -2.22 20.75 -13.43
C LEU A 16 -3.22 20.92 -12.30
N VAL A 17 -2.81 20.75 -11.04
CA VAL A 17 -3.74 20.90 -9.89
C VAL A 17 -4.25 22.34 -9.78
N LYS A 18 -3.42 23.35 -10.06
CA LYS A 18 -3.86 24.77 -10.10
C LYS A 18 -4.88 25.03 -11.20
N LEU A 19 -4.68 24.45 -12.39
CA LEU A 19 -5.59 24.60 -13.52
C LEU A 19 -6.94 23.92 -13.24
N GLU A 20 -6.91 22.78 -12.57
CA GLU A 20 -8.06 21.91 -12.31
C GLU A 20 -8.58 22.02 -10.85
N GLN A 21 -8.28 23.13 -10.18
CA GLN A 21 -8.62 23.30 -8.76
C GLN A 21 -10.13 23.15 -8.46
N GLU A 22 -10.99 23.44 -9.43
CA GLU A 22 -12.45 23.26 -9.28
C GLU A 22 -12.87 21.78 -9.19
N TRP A 23 -12.00 20.85 -9.60
CA TRP A 23 -12.23 19.42 -9.47
C TRP A 23 -11.81 18.86 -8.11
N VAL A 24 -11.16 19.67 -7.25
CA VAL A 24 -10.80 19.24 -5.90
C VAL A 24 -12.09 19.14 -5.06
N PRO A 25 -12.49 17.94 -4.63
CA PRO A 25 -13.73 17.77 -3.92
C PRO A 25 -13.62 18.30 -2.48
N SER A 26 -14.70 18.84 -1.94
CA SER A 26 -14.78 19.39 -0.57
C SER A 26 -15.54 18.50 0.41
N ALA A 27 -16.15 17.42 -0.05
CA ALA A 27 -16.86 16.50 0.82
C ALA A 27 -15.87 15.71 1.70
N LYS A 28 -16.29 15.37 2.92
CA LYS A 28 -15.49 14.54 3.83
C LYS A 28 -15.13 13.20 3.16
N ASP A 29 -13.92 12.70 3.43
CA ASP A 29 -13.38 11.43 2.91
C ASP A 29 -13.25 11.37 1.36
N THR A 30 -13.14 12.55 0.73
CA THR A 30 -12.90 12.66 -0.71
C THR A 30 -11.56 13.33 -0.97
N SER A 31 -10.99 13.14 -2.16
CA SER A 31 -9.73 13.78 -2.57
C SER A 31 -9.61 13.86 -4.09
N LEU A 32 -8.69 14.69 -4.58
CA LEU A 32 -8.28 14.66 -5.97
C LEU A 32 -7.14 13.65 -6.12
N TYR A 33 -7.42 12.52 -6.78
CA TYR A 33 -6.39 11.53 -7.07
C TYR A 33 -5.49 12.02 -8.22
N ILE A 34 -4.20 12.09 -7.97
CA ILE A 34 -3.19 12.50 -8.95
C ILE A 34 -2.42 11.26 -9.41
N ARG A 35 -2.42 11.01 -10.72
CA ARG A 35 -1.70 9.88 -11.31
C ARG A 35 -0.67 10.34 -12.34
N PRO A 36 0.57 10.54 -11.93
CA PRO A 36 1.68 10.66 -12.85
C PRO A 36 2.08 9.27 -13.38
N PHE A 37 2.37 9.17 -14.67
CA PHE A 37 2.87 7.93 -15.27
C PHE A 37 3.66 8.19 -16.54
N MET A 38 4.46 7.20 -16.94
CA MET A 38 5.23 7.24 -18.20
C MET A 38 4.87 6.09 -19.11
N VAL A 39 4.86 6.37 -20.41
CA VAL A 39 4.73 5.37 -21.47
C VAL A 39 5.86 5.50 -22.48
N GLY A 40 6.34 4.37 -23.02
CA GLY A 40 7.25 4.34 -24.16
C GLY A 40 6.47 4.55 -25.45
N LEU A 41 7.03 5.31 -26.39
CA LEU A 41 6.40 5.69 -27.65
C LEU A 41 7.13 5.18 -28.90
N ASP A 42 8.18 4.37 -28.75
CA ASP A 42 8.93 3.87 -29.90
C ASP A 42 8.02 2.97 -30.76
N ALA A 43 7.94 3.27 -32.04
CA ALA A 43 7.15 2.50 -33.01
C ALA A 43 7.90 1.22 -33.44
N ALA A 44 7.93 0.22 -32.56
CA ALA A 44 8.60 -1.05 -32.79
C ALA A 44 7.83 -2.22 -32.17
N LEU A 45 7.94 -3.41 -32.80
CA LEU A 45 7.25 -4.62 -32.33
C LEU A 45 8.13 -5.48 -31.41
N GLY A 46 9.42 -5.27 -31.38
CA GLY A 46 10.38 -6.06 -30.57
C GLY A 46 10.42 -5.60 -29.12
N VAL A 47 10.94 -6.48 -28.25
CA VAL A 47 11.26 -6.12 -26.85
C VAL A 47 12.58 -5.36 -26.84
N HIS A 48 12.52 -4.08 -26.45
CA HIS A 48 13.68 -3.19 -26.39
C HIS A 48 13.46 -2.08 -25.35
N SER A 49 14.55 -1.42 -24.97
CA SER A 49 14.44 -0.19 -24.15
C SER A 49 13.83 0.93 -24.98
N SER A 50 12.86 1.63 -24.44
CA SER A 50 12.26 2.78 -25.11
C SER A 50 13.17 4.01 -25.02
N HIS A 51 13.39 4.67 -26.15
CA HIS A 51 14.18 5.91 -26.27
C HIS A 51 13.31 7.16 -26.32
N HIS A 52 12.05 7.03 -26.71
CA HIS A 52 11.08 8.11 -26.71
C HIS A 52 9.98 7.78 -25.71
N CYS A 53 9.77 8.68 -24.76
CA CYS A 53 8.81 8.49 -23.69
C CYS A 53 7.94 9.72 -23.51
N GLN A 54 6.74 9.51 -23.03
CA GLN A 54 5.82 10.57 -22.65
C GLN A 54 5.56 10.46 -21.14
N TYR A 55 5.72 11.57 -20.44
CA TYR A 55 5.25 11.75 -19.07
C TYR A 55 3.86 12.36 -19.12
N ILE A 56 2.93 11.76 -18.40
CA ILE A 56 1.51 12.12 -18.38
C ILE A 56 1.07 12.26 -16.94
N VAL A 57 0.33 13.29 -16.62
CA VAL A 57 -0.35 13.45 -15.33
C VAL A 57 -1.84 13.55 -15.60
N ILE A 58 -2.63 12.72 -14.93
CA ILE A 58 -4.09 12.80 -14.93
C ILE A 58 -4.59 12.97 -13.51
N VAL A 59 -5.75 13.62 -13.36
CA VAL A 59 -6.40 13.82 -12.07
C VAL A 59 -7.84 13.33 -12.12
N CYS A 60 -8.36 12.88 -10.98
CA CYS A 60 -9.74 12.42 -10.86
C CYS A 60 -10.24 12.64 -9.43
N PRO A 61 -11.41 13.23 -9.21
CA PRO A 61 -12.08 13.22 -7.91
C PRO A 61 -12.40 11.78 -7.49
N VAL A 62 -12.09 11.43 -6.24
CA VAL A 62 -12.33 10.10 -5.69
C VAL A 62 -12.96 10.20 -4.29
N GLY A 63 -13.76 9.20 -3.94
CA GLY A 63 -14.26 8.94 -2.58
C GLY A 63 -13.38 7.96 -1.82
N ALA A 64 -13.95 7.31 -0.80
CA ALA A 64 -13.29 6.25 -0.05
C ALA A 64 -12.82 5.11 -0.96
N TYR A 65 -11.65 4.53 -0.66
CA TYR A 65 -11.05 3.45 -1.47
C TYR A 65 -11.88 2.16 -1.41
N TYR A 66 -12.41 1.82 -0.25
CA TYR A 66 -13.33 0.71 -0.08
C TYR A 66 -14.76 1.23 0.12
N PRO A 67 -15.79 0.54 -0.40
CA PRO A 67 -17.18 0.92 -0.18
C PRO A 67 -17.56 0.96 1.30
N GLU A 68 -16.94 0.09 2.11
CA GLU A 68 -17.11 -0.04 3.54
C GLU A 68 -16.38 1.07 4.34
N GLY A 69 -15.61 1.92 3.65
CA GLY A 69 -14.80 2.97 4.29
C GLY A 69 -13.57 2.42 4.99
N LEU A 70 -13.44 2.65 6.29
CA LEU A 70 -12.31 2.21 7.11
C LEU A 70 -12.57 0.84 7.79
N ASP A 71 -13.65 0.13 7.45
CA ASP A 71 -13.96 -1.17 8.05
C ASP A 71 -12.87 -2.21 7.76
N PRO A 72 -12.59 -3.10 8.74
CA PRO A 72 -11.55 -4.10 8.58
C PRO A 72 -11.85 -5.10 7.47
N VAL A 73 -10.86 -5.33 6.61
CA VAL A 73 -10.98 -6.24 5.46
C VAL A 73 -10.55 -7.68 5.82
N LYS A 74 -11.02 -8.63 5.01
CA LYS A 74 -10.65 -10.05 5.08
C LYS A 74 -9.57 -10.35 4.06
N ILE A 75 -8.50 -11.04 4.48
CA ILE A 75 -7.31 -11.29 3.68
C ILE A 75 -7.05 -12.79 3.56
N TYR A 76 -6.71 -13.25 2.37
CA TYR A 76 -6.27 -14.62 2.13
C TYR A 76 -4.77 -14.66 1.86
N VAL A 77 -4.03 -15.56 2.53
CA VAL A 77 -2.60 -15.76 2.24
C VAL A 77 -2.46 -16.53 0.94
N GLU A 78 -1.81 -15.91 -0.04
CA GLU A 78 -1.65 -16.47 -1.38
C GLU A 78 -0.38 -17.33 -1.46
N ASP A 79 -0.53 -18.62 -1.66
CA ASP A 79 0.53 -19.62 -1.69
C ASP A 79 0.80 -20.21 -3.09
N GLN A 80 -0.06 -19.92 -4.08
CA GLN A 80 0.05 -20.46 -5.44
C GLN A 80 0.69 -19.46 -6.41
N ASP A 81 0.21 -18.23 -6.41
CA ASP A 81 0.70 -17.17 -7.27
C ASP A 81 1.69 -16.27 -6.52
N VAL A 82 2.50 -15.53 -7.28
CA VAL A 82 3.43 -14.55 -6.73
C VAL A 82 3.22 -13.20 -7.42
N ARG A 83 3.26 -12.12 -6.64
CA ARG A 83 3.16 -10.77 -7.17
C ARG A 83 4.42 -10.34 -7.90
N ALA A 84 5.58 -10.66 -7.32
CA ALA A 84 6.89 -10.27 -7.80
C ALA A 84 7.97 -11.19 -7.20
N VAL A 85 9.19 -11.07 -7.74
CA VAL A 85 10.36 -11.77 -7.20
C VAL A 85 11.54 -10.82 -7.08
N LYS A 86 12.47 -11.12 -6.19
CA LYS A 86 13.74 -10.40 -6.09
C LYS A 86 14.51 -10.48 -7.43
N GLY A 87 14.98 -9.33 -7.90
CA GLY A 87 15.62 -9.21 -9.22
C GLY A 87 14.64 -8.99 -10.38
N GLY A 88 13.32 -9.03 -10.10
CA GLY A 88 12.27 -8.64 -11.02
C GLY A 88 11.89 -7.17 -10.90
N THR A 89 10.64 -6.86 -11.17
CA THR A 89 10.09 -5.49 -11.21
C THR A 89 9.31 -5.08 -9.95
N GLY A 90 9.38 -5.85 -8.86
CA GLY A 90 8.58 -5.62 -7.65
C GLY A 90 8.76 -4.25 -7.00
N MET A 91 9.98 -3.69 -7.08
CA MET A 91 10.28 -2.34 -6.57
C MET A 91 9.80 -1.21 -7.49
N ALA A 92 9.35 -1.53 -8.70
CA ALA A 92 8.86 -0.57 -9.67
C ALA A 92 7.33 -0.56 -9.72
N LYS A 93 6.73 0.62 -9.87
CA LYS A 93 5.29 0.77 -10.06
C LYS A 93 4.96 0.56 -11.54
N THR A 94 5.00 -0.72 -11.98
CA THR A 94 4.82 -1.12 -13.39
C THR A 94 3.59 -2.00 -13.59
N GLY A 95 2.93 -1.86 -14.74
CA GLY A 95 1.67 -2.55 -15.06
C GLY A 95 1.75 -4.09 -14.96
N GLY A 96 2.92 -4.67 -15.25
CA GLY A 96 3.13 -6.12 -15.15
C GLY A 96 2.91 -6.68 -13.74
N ASN A 97 3.33 -5.96 -12.69
CA ASN A 97 3.11 -6.39 -11.31
C ASN A 97 1.61 -6.42 -10.96
N TYR A 98 0.82 -5.48 -11.51
CA TYR A 98 -0.62 -5.43 -11.27
C TYR A 98 -1.35 -6.52 -12.06
N ALA A 99 -0.98 -6.73 -13.33
CA ALA A 99 -1.55 -7.81 -14.12
C ALA A 99 -1.32 -9.19 -13.47
N ALA A 100 -0.14 -9.42 -12.90
CA ALA A 100 0.17 -10.66 -12.20
C ALA A 100 -0.70 -10.91 -10.95
N SER A 101 -1.26 -9.85 -10.36
CA SER A 101 -2.07 -9.95 -9.14
C SER A 101 -3.55 -10.27 -9.38
N LEU A 102 -4.07 -10.09 -10.60
CA LEU A 102 -5.51 -10.19 -10.89
C LEU A 102 -6.08 -11.58 -10.60
N ARG A 103 -5.43 -12.65 -11.10
CA ARG A 103 -5.92 -14.01 -10.92
C ARG A 103 -6.07 -14.43 -9.46
N ALA A 104 -5.11 -14.08 -8.63
CA ALA A 104 -5.16 -14.35 -7.20
C ALA A 104 -6.23 -13.49 -6.51
N GLY A 105 -6.39 -12.23 -6.92
CA GLY A 105 -7.45 -11.34 -6.46
C GLY A 105 -8.84 -11.92 -6.73
N ASP A 106 -9.12 -12.29 -7.98
CA ASP A 106 -10.40 -12.89 -8.38
C ASP A 106 -10.70 -14.17 -7.58
N ARG A 107 -9.67 -15.00 -7.34
CA ARG A 107 -9.81 -16.22 -6.53
C ARG A 107 -10.12 -15.91 -5.07
N ALA A 108 -9.47 -14.91 -4.48
CA ALA A 108 -9.73 -14.47 -3.12
C ALA A 108 -11.16 -13.93 -2.98
N GLU A 109 -11.59 -13.07 -3.90
CA GLU A 109 -12.94 -12.50 -3.92
C GLU A 109 -14.02 -13.59 -4.04
N ALA A 110 -13.83 -14.55 -4.91
CA ALA A 110 -14.74 -15.71 -5.05
C ALA A 110 -14.88 -16.54 -3.75
N ASN A 111 -13.92 -16.44 -2.84
CA ASN A 111 -13.93 -17.10 -1.52
C ASN A 111 -14.27 -16.15 -0.36
N GLY A 112 -14.75 -14.92 -0.65
CA GLY A 112 -15.20 -13.96 0.35
C GLY A 112 -14.09 -13.16 1.05
N TYR A 113 -12.89 -13.09 0.43
CA TYR A 113 -11.78 -12.27 0.89
C TYR A 113 -11.63 -11.02 0.01
N SER A 114 -11.34 -9.89 0.62
CA SER A 114 -11.20 -8.62 -0.10
C SER A 114 -9.85 -8.48 -0.81
N GLN A 115 -8.80 -9.11 -0.27
CA GLN A 115 -7.42 -8.99 -0.77
C GLN A 115 -6.62 -10.25 -0.47
N VAL A 116 -5.42 -10.34 -1.07
CA VAL A 116 -4.46 -11.41 -0.80
C VAL A 116 -3.24 -10.87 -0.04
N LEU A 117 -2.69 -11.68 0.85
CA LEU A 117 -1.39 -11.46 1.48
C LEU A 117 -0.34 -12.23 0.68
N TRP A 118 0.57 -11.51 0.05
CA TRP A 118 1.58 -12.08 -0.83
C TRP A 118 2.75 -12.68 -0.07
N LEU A 119 3.17 -13.85 -0.48
CA LEU A 119 4.39 -14.49 -0.01
C LEU A 119 5.53 -14.32 -1.03
N ASP A 120 6.77 -14.41 -0.54
CA ASP A 120 7.97 -14.33 -1.36
C ASP A 120 7.99 -15.41 -2.46
N GLY A 121 8.47 -15.02 -3.65
CA GLY A 121 8.42 -15.89 -4.82
C GLY A 121 9.44 -17.06 -4.81
N VAL A 122 10.32 -17.15 -3.82
CA VAL A 122 11.37 -18.19 -3.73
C VAL A 122 10.97 -19.31 -2.75
N HIS A 123 10.63 -18.92 -1.53
CA HIS A 123 10.33 -19.87 -0.45
C HIS A 123 8.85 -20.04 -0.20
N ARG A 124 8.02 -19.09 -0.67
CA ARG A 124 6.57 -19.03 -0.40
C ARG A 124 6.27 -19.11 1.09
N LYS A 125 7.07 -18.40 1.85
CA LYS A 125 7.07 -18.45 3.31
C LYS A 125 6.98 -17.08 3.94
N TYR A 126 7.67 -16.09 3.35
CA TYR A 126 7.82 -14.76 3.94
C TYR A 126 6.84 -13.78 3.32
N ILE A 127 6.16 -13.04 4.18
CA ILE A 127 5.19 -12.02 3.79
C ILE A 127 5.91 -10.87 3.10
N GLU A 128 5.31 -10.35 2.03
CA GLU A 128 5.83 -9.21 1.29
C GLU A 128 4.87 -8.02 1.29
N GLU A 129 3.66 -8.18 0.76
CA GLU A 129 2.67 -7.12 0.61
C GLU A 129 1.24 -7.67 0.78
N VAL A 130 0.26 -6.78 0.99
CA VAL A 130 -1.16 -7.12 0.99
C VAL A 130 -1.87 -6.41 -0.17
N GLY A 131 -2.45 -7.18 -1.09
CA GLY A 131 -3.04 -6.64 -2.32
C GLY A 131 -2.03 -5.79 -3.10
N SER A 132 -2.28 -4.50 -3.21
CA SER A 132 -1.40 -3.49 -3.83
C SER A 132 -0.78 -2.53 -2.81
N MET A 133 -0.71 -2.92 -1.53
CA MET A 133 -0.25 -2.12 -0.39
C MET A 133 0.89 -2.81 0.34
N ASN A 134 1.74 -2.03 1.01
CA ASN A 134 2.62 -2.57 2.05
C ASN A 134 1.78 -3.00 3.26
N VAL A 135 2.34 -3.83 4.13
CA VAL A 135 1.63 -4.36 5.30
C VAL A 135 2.44 -4.16 6.58
N MET A 136 1.75 -3.95 7.69
CA MET A 136 2.31 -3.82 9.02
C MET A 136 1.49 -4.63 10.02
N PHE A 137 2.17 -5.10 11.08
CA PHE A 137 1.59 -5.89 12.15
C PHE A 137 2.05 -5.36 13.50
N LYS A 138 1.14 -5.28 14.46
CA LYS A 138 1.49 -5.04 15.86
C LYS A 138 1.47 -6.38 16.60
N ILE A 139 2.65 -6.86 16.99
CA ILE A 139 2.83 -8.17 17.65
C ILE A 139 3.59 -7.96 18.96
N ALA A 140 2.99 -8.36 20.07
CA ALA A 140 3.57 -8.23 21.42
C ALA A 140 4.10 -6.80 21.70
N GLY A 141 3.33 -5.78 21.32
CA GLY A 141 3.66 -4.36 21.52
C GLY A 141 4.64 -3.77 20.50
N LYS A 142 5.29 -4.56 19.65
CA LYS A 142 6.21 -4.12 18.59
C LYS A 142 5.51 -4.02 17.25
N ILE A 143 6.03 -3.15 16.38
CA ILE A 143 5.56 -3.03 15.01
C ILE A 143 6.51 -3.75 14.07
N LEU A 144 5.97 -4.68 13.29
CA LEU A 144 6.72 -5.44 12.30
C LEU A 144 6.23 -5.08 10.89
N THR A 145 7.15 -4.94 9.95
CA THR A 145 6.83 -4.77 8.52
C THR A 145 7.88 -5.48 7.68
N PRO A 146 7.50 -6.10 6.55
CA PRO A 146 8.46 -6.73 5.65
C PRO A 146 9.58 -5.77 5.21
N ASP A 147 10.82 -6.29 5.18
CA ASP A 147 11.99 -5.56 4.70
C ASP A 147 11.92 -5.31 3.19
N LEU A 148 12.61 -4.28 2.72
CA LEU A 148 12.70 -3.95 1.30
C LEU A 148 13.75 -4.85 0.62
N ASN A 149 13.36 -6.08 0.33
CA ASN A 149 14.23 -7.15 -0.15
C ASN A 149 14.50 -7.14 -1.66
N GLY A 150 13.88 -6.22 -2.41
CA GLY A 150 13.98 -6.11 -3.88
C GLY A 150 12.73 -6.59 -4.64
N SER A 151 11.72 -7.17 -3.95
CA SER A 151 10.39 -7.48 -4.51
C SER A 151 9.29 -6.59 -3.94
N VAL A 152 9.51 -6.01 -2.76
CA VAL A 152 8.56 -5.13 -2.07
C VAL A 152 8.70 -3.69 -2.56
N LEU A 153 7.59 -3.04 -2.88
CA LEU A 153 7.59 -1.63 -3.28
C LEU A 153 7.91 -0.74 -2.06
N PRO A 154 8.92 0.19 -2.18
CA PRO A 154 9.23 1.13 -1.10
C PRO A 154 8.15 2.23 -1.01
N GLY A 155 7.01 1.90 -0.40
CA GLY A 155 5.84 2.78 -0.32
C GLY A 155 6.09 4.05 0.50
N ILE A 156 5.60 5.19 0.01
CA ILE A 156 5.71 6.47 0.72
C ILE A 156 4.86 6.42 2.01
N THR A 157 3.61 5.95 1.93
CA THR A 157 2.76 5.80 3.11
C THR A 157 3.38 4.88 4.15
N ARG A 158 4.01 3.76 3.73
CA ARG A 158 4.79 2.89 4.64
C ARG A 158 5.87 3.69 5.37
N ARG A 159 6.65 4.49 4.66
CA ARG A 159 7.72 5.32 5.24
C ARG A 159 7.17 6.35 6.23
N SER A 160 6.06 6.99 5.89
CA SER A 160 5.37 7.94 6.77
C SER A 160 4.85 7.26 8.05
N CYS A 161 4.24 6.07 7.93
CA CYS A 161 3.82 5.28 9.08
C CYS A 161 5.01 4.93 10.01
N ILE A 162 6.13 4.46 9.44
CA ILE A 162 7.33 4.13 10.23
C ILE A 162 7.82 5.36 11.00
N GLN A 163 7.84 6.52 10.37
CA GLN A 163 8.26 7.77 11.03
C GLN A 163 7.33 8.12 12.19
N LEU A 164 6.02 8.17 11.96
CA LEU A 164 5.04 8.46 13.00
C LEU A 164 5.11 7.48 14.17
N LEU A 165 5.19 6.18 13.87
CA LEU A 165 5.28 5.14 14.89
C LEU A 165 6.52 5.27 15.78
N LYS A 166 7.68 5.57 15.17
CA LYS A 166 8.92 5.83 15.90
C LYS A 166 8.83 7.08 16.78
N ASP A 167 8.24 8.16 16.27
CA ASP A 167 8.04 9.41 17.02
C ASP A 167 7.03 9.23 18.18
N TRP A 168 6.11 8.29 18.06
CA TRP A 168 5.21 7.90 19.15
C TRP A 168 5.83 6.89 20.14
N GLY A 169 7.11 6.52 19.93
CA GLY A 169 7.87 5.65 20.85
C GLY A 169 7.67 4.14 20.61
N TYR A 170 7.08 3.73 19.49
CA TYR A 170 7.00 2.32 19.14
C TYR A 170 8.34 1.79 18.62
N GLU A 171 8.67 0.56 19.01
CA GLU A 171 9.76 -0.20 18.37
C GLU A 171 9.26 -0.72 17.02
N VAL A 172 9.93 -0.31 15.94
CA VAL A 172 9.58 -0.71 14.56
C VAL A 172 10.71 -1.54 13.97
N GLU A 173 10.41 -2.79 13.65
CA GLU A 173 11.33 -3.74 13.02
C GLU A 173 10.98 -3.95 11.55
N GLU A 174 11.92 -3.64 10.66
CA GLU A 174 11.85 -3.92 9.23
C GLU A 174 12.61 -5.23 8.97
N ARG A 175 11.89 -6.35 8.88
CA ARG A 175 12.49 -7.69 8.76
C ARG A 175 11.60 -8.66 8.01
N ARG A 176 12.11 -9.84 7.71
CA ARG A 176 11.31 -10.95 7.23
C ARG A 176 10.36 -11.43 8.32
N ILE A 177 9.12 -11.69 7.92
CA ILE A 177 8.05 -12.23 8.76
C ILE A 177 7.48 -13.43 8.00
N SER A 178 7.45 -14.61 8.59
CA SER A 178 6.83 -15.76 7.92
C SER A 178 5.31 -15.76 8.14
N ALA A 179 4.57 -16.37 7.21
CA ALA A 179 3.14 -16.57 7.39
C ALA A 179 2.84 -17.41 8.64
N GLU A 180 3.67 -18.43 8.93
CA GLU A 180 3.54 -19.25 10.13
C GLU A 180 3.72 -18.41 11.40
N GLU A 181 4.77 -17.58 11.49
CA GLU A 181 4.99 -16.66 12.62
C GLU A 181 3.78 -15.76 12.87
N LEU A 182 3.17 -15.24 11.78
CA LEU A 182 2.00 -14.37 11.89
C LEU A 182 0.77 -15.12 12.42
N PHE A 183 0.52 -16.33 11.91
CA PHE A 183 -0.61 -17.15 12.34
C PHE A 183 -0.43 -17.68 13.77
N GLU A 184 0.78 -18.09 14.15
CA GLU A 184 1.11 -18.43 15.55
C GLU A 184 0.88 -17.24 16.50
N ALA A 185 1.28 -16.02 16.09
CA ALA A 185 1.02 -14.81 16.87
C ALA A 185 -0.47 -14.49 17.01
N ALA A 186 -1.26 -14.76 15.98
CA ALA A 186 -2.71 -14.60 16.03
C ALA A 186 -3.36 -15.64 16.95
N GLU A 187 -2.99 -16.91 16.85
CA GLU A 187 -3.52 -18.01 17.64
C GLU A 187 -3.17 -17.93 19.13
N ASN A 188 -1.97 -17.42 19.46
CA ASN A 188 -1.55 -17.24 20.86
C ASN A 188 -1.97 -15.88 21.45
N GLY A 189 -2.66 -15.03 20.65
CA GLY A 189 -3.20 -13.75 21.09
C GLY A 189 -2.17 -12.61 21.17
N THR A 190 -0.95 -12.76 20.61
CA THR A 190 0.07 -11.70 20.59
C THR A 190 -0.04 -10.79 19.36
N LEU A 191 -0.74 -11.18 18.30
CA LEU A 191 -1.09 -10.30 17.19
C LEU A 191 -2.22 -9.36 17.62
N GLU A 192 -1.89 -8.11 17.87
CA GLU A 192 -2.81 -7.10 18.37
C GLU A 192 -3.54 -6.37 17.25
N GLU A 193 -2.81 -5.92 16.21
CA GLU A 193 -3.36 -5.18 15.08
C GLU A 193 -2.63 -5.55 13.80
N ALA A 194 -3.33 -5.44 12.64
CA ALA A 194 -2.76 -5.62 11.31
C ALA A 194 -3.39 -4.62 10.34
N TRP A 195 -2.58 -4.04 9.44
CA TRP A 195 -3.09 -3.09 8.44
C TRP A 195 -2.21 -3.01 7.19
N GLY A 196 -2.85 -2.71 6.07
CA GLY A 196 -2.20 -2.32 4.82
C GLY A 196 -1.93 -0.82 4.78
N THR A 197 -0.89 -0.39 4.04
CA THR A 197 -0.57 1.02 3.81
C THR A 197 -0.40 1.31 2.33
N GLY A 198 -1.11 2.31 1.80
CA GLY A 198 -1.03 2.68 0.39
C GLY A 198 -1.54 4.09 0.12
N THR A 199 -1.34 4.60 -1.09
CA THR A 199 -1.72 5.98 -1.43
C THR A 199 -3.25 6.17 -1.39
N ALA A 200 -4.01 5.27 -1.98
CA ALA A 200 -5.46 5.44 -2.13
C ALA A 200 -6.23 5.11 -0.83
N ALA A 201 -5.88 3.99 -0.18
CA ALA A 201 -6.52 3.58 1.07
C ALA A 201 -5.96 4.32 2.30
N VAL A 202 -4.80 4.96 2.18
CA VAL A 202 -3.97 5.48 3.28
C VAL A 202 -3.63 4.35 4.25
N ILE A 203 -4.57 3.93 5.06
CA ILE A 203 -4.53 2.77 5.97
C ILE A 203 -5.73 1.88 5.67
N SER A 204 -5.51 0.56 5.61
CA SER A 204 -6.56 -0.45 5.44
C SER A 204 -6.47 -1.46 6.57
N PRO A 205 -7.36 -1.40 7.58
CA PRO A 205 -7.35 -2.35 8.69
C PRO A 205 -7.61 -3.78 8.21
N ILE A 206 -6.97 -4.77 8.84
CA ILE A 206 -7.16 -6.19 8.57
C ILE A 206 -7.84 -6.82 9.79
N GLY A 207 -9.07 -7.33 9.61
CA GLY A 207 -9.86 -7.95 10.67
C GLY A 207 -9.81 -9.47 10.69
N GLU A 208 -9.60 -10.09 9.54
CA GLU A 208 -9.57 -11.55 9.40
C GLU A 208 -8.52 -11.99 8.40
N MET A 209 -7.90 -13.14 8.65
CA MET A 209 -6.96 -13.78 7.71
C MET A 209 -7.25 -15.27 7.58
N GLY A 210 -7.18 -15.79 6.34
CA GLY A 210 -7.29 -17.20 6.03
C GLY A 210 -6.04 -17.75 5.37
N TRP A 211 -5.62 -18.98 5.74
CA TRP A 211 -4.49 -19.67 5.14
C TRP A 211 -4.57 -21.18 5.37
N GLU A 212 -4.50 -21.98 4.31
CA GLU A 212 -4.45 -23.45 4.38
C GLU A 212 -5.53 -24.08 5.32
N GLY A 213 -6.75 -23.54 5.26
CA GLY A 213 -7.85 -23.98 6.12
C GLY A 213 -7.83 -23.43 7.55
N ARG A 214 -6.80 -22.69 7.95
CA ARG A 214 -6.75 -21.91 9.19
C ARG A 214 -7.48 -20.59 8.98
N HIS A 215 -8.13 -20.11 10.01
CA HIS A 215 -8.81 -18.82 10.03
C HIS A 215 -8.54 -18.13 11.36
N VAL A 216 -8.06 -16.90 11.28
CA VAL A 216 -7.74 -16.10 12.47
C VAL A 216 -8.40 -14.73 12.40
N VAL A 217 -8.83 -14.23 13.55
CA VAL A 217 -9.45 -12.92 13.72
C VAL A 217 -8.47 -12.01 14.45
N VAL A 218 -8.24 -10.84 13.90
CA VAL A 218 -7.36 -9.80 14.45
C VAL A 218 -8.20 -8.80 15.24
N ASN A 219 -7.83 -8.51 16.48
CA ASN A 219 -8.53 -7.52 17.33
C ASN A 219 -10.06 -7.72 17.40
N GLY A 220 -10.53 -8.97 17.43
CA GLY A 220 -11.98 -9.25 17.45
C GLY A 220 -12.73 -8.85 16.18
N GLY A 221 -12.04 -8.60 15.08
CA GLY A 221 -12.63 -8.10 13.83
C GLY A 221 -12.83 -6.59 13.77
N GLU A 222 -12.41 -5.87 14.81
CA GLU A 222 -12.57 -4.43 14.94
C GLU A 222 -11.28 -3.68 14.58
N ILE A 223 -11.40 -2.39 14.28
CA ILE A 223 -10.24 -1.52 14.02
C ILE A 223 -9.43 -1.36 15.30
N GLY A 224 -8.12 -1.57 15.22
CA GLY A 224 -7.22 -1.32 16.33
C GLY A 224 -7.02 0.18 16.60
N SER A 225 -6.79 0.54 17.85
CA SER A 225 -6.63 1.94 18.28
C SER A 225 -5.42 2.62 17.63
N LEU A 226 -4.33 1.88 17.41
CA LEU A 226 -3.14 2.40 16.74
C LEU A 226 -3.38 2.59 15.24
N THR A 227 -4.04 1.62 14.61
CA THR A 227 -4.44 1.69 13.20
C THR A 227 -5.32 2.91 12.94
N HIS A 228 -6.31 3.16 13.81
CA HIS A 228 -7.18 4.32 13.73
C HIS A 228 -6.41 5.64 13.89
N LYS A 229 -5.53 5.71 14.91
CA LYS A 229 -4.67 6.87 15.14
C LYS A 229 -3.76 7.17 13.95
N LEU A 230 -3.18 6.15 13.31
CA LEU A 230 -2.36 6.32 12.10
C LEU A 230 -3.17 6.91 10.95
N TYR A 231 -4.38 6.38 10.73
CA TYR A 231 -5.28 6.89 9.70
C TYR A 231 -5.62 8.36 9.94
N ASP A 232 -6.13 8.69 11.12
CA ASP A 232 -6.54 10.07 11.46
C ASP A 232 -5.39 11.06 11.32
N THR A 233 -4.19 10.67 11.80
CA THR A 233 -3.02 11.56 11.72
C THR A 233 -2.58 11.79 10.29
N LEU A 234 -2.48 10.73 9.47
CA LEU A 234 -2.06 10.86 8.06
C LEU A 234 -3.09 11.65 7.25
N VAL A 235 -4.35 11.33 7.39
CA VAL A 235 -5.44 12.06 6.70
C VAL A 235 -5.51 13.50 7.20
N GLY A 236 -5.36 13.73 8.51
CA GLY A 236 -5.34 15.07 9.09
C GLY A 236 -4.21 15.93 8.53
N ILE A 237 -3.00 15.41 8.39
CA ILE A 237 -1.86 16.09 7.75
C ILE A 237 -2.19 16.38 6.27
N GLN A 238 -2.70 15.39 5.53
CA GLN A 238 -3.03 15.54 4.12
C GLN A 238 -4.12 16.59 3.86
N TRP A 239 -5.08 16.71 4.76
CA TRP A 239 -6.17 17.70 4.68
C TRP A 239 -5.82 19.06 5.34
N GLY A 240 -4.66 19.16 6.00
CA GLY A 240 -4.23 20.36 6.72
C GLY A 240 -5.04 20.63 7.99
N THR A 241 -5.73 19.63 8.54
CA THR A 241 -6.43 19.71 9.83
C THR A 241 -5.53 19.36 11.01
N GLU A 242 -4.42 18.67 10.75
CA GLU A 242 -3.36 18.39 11.69
C GLU A 242 -2.05 19.06 11.24
N PRO A 243 -1.16 19.44 12.18
CA PRO A 243 0.15 20.00 11.84
C PRO A 243 0.99 19.03 11.01
N ASP A 244 1.75 19.57 10.03
CA ASP A 244 2.75 18.81 9.26
C ASP A 244 4.17 19.14 9.76
N PRO A 245 4.69 18.46 10.80
CA PRO A 245 6.04 18.71 11.30
C PRO A 245 7.14 18.17 10.38
N TYR A 246 6.77 17.44 9.34
CA TYR A 246 7.71 16.76 8.44
C TYR A 246 7.89 17.48 7.09
N GLY A 247 7.04 18.44 6.77
CA GLY A 247 7.02 19.10 5.46
C GLY A 247 6.63 18.15 4.32
N TRP A 248 5.65 17.26 4.58
CA TRP A 248 5.15 16.31 3.58
C TRP A 248 4.14 16.92 2.61
N THR A 249 3.57 18.06 2.99
CA THR A 249 2.56 18.75 2.20
C THR A 249 3.13 19.96 1.47
N ILE A 250 2.59 20.24 0.30
CA ILE A 250 2.87 21.46 -0.47
C ILE A 250 1.55 22.21 -0.62
N GLN A 251 1.52 23.42 -0.11
CA GLN A 251 0.36 24.29 -0.29
C GLN A 251 0.46 24.99 -1.65
N LEU A 252 -0.63 24.92 -2.44
CA LEU A 252 -0.71 25.49 -3.80
C LEU A 252 -1.57 26.74 -3.82
#